data_21d7a028751789680029678a77250ef6
#
_entry.id   21d7a028751789680029678a77250ef6
#
_cell.length_a   1.000
_cell.length_b   1.000
_cell.length_c   1.000
_cell.angle_alpha   90.00
_cell.angle_beta   90.00
_cell.angle_gamma   90.00
#
_symmetry.space_group_name_H-M   'P 1'
#
loop_
_entity.id
_entity.type
_entity.pdbx_description
1 polymer ?
#
loop_
_entity_poly.entity_id
_entity_poly.type
_entity_poly.pdbx_seq_one_letter_code
_entity_poly.pdbx_strand_id
1 'polypeptide(L)'
;RLNEKDIILYHLSTGTKLNYRLAQMHCRKVMVYHNITPPQFFEEYSVKAAQLCQNGLEGASYLADKVDYCLAVSEYNKQDLIRMGYTCPIDVLPILIPFDDYAKTPSQQVIDRYSDGYTNLIFTGRIAPNKRQEDVIRAFYDYKKFYNPKSRLILVGGHNGMERYYHRLKSYINALELEDVVFPGHIKFDEILAYYKIADVFLCQSEHEGFCVPLVEAMYFDVPVVAYDSSAIAGTLGGGGF
;
A
#
# COMPACT_ATOMS: atom_id res chain seq x y z
N ARG A 1 15.08 32.91 0.67
CA ARG A 1 15.94 32.28 1.70
C ARG A 1 15.03 31.92 2.87
N LEU A 2 15.14 30.69 3.35
CA LEU A 2 14.46 30.26 4.57
C LEU A 2 15.16 30.89 5.78
N ASN A 3 14.41 31.12 6.85
CA ASN A 3 14.89 31.67 8.12
C ASN A 3 14.21 30.94 9.31
N GLU A 4 14.63 31.24 10.52
CA GLU A 4 14.18 30.58 11.76
C GLU A 4 12.66 30.67 12.03
N LYS A 5 11.94 31.59 11.37
CA LYS A 5 10.48 31.75 11.50
C LYS A 5 9.72 30.85 10.52
N ASP A 6 10.38 30.33 9.51
CA ASP A 6 9.77 29.46 8.51
C ASP A 6 9.59 28.04 9.05
N ILE A 7 8.57 27.35 8.57
CA ILE A 7 8.32 25.94 8.87
C ILE A 7 8.32 25.17 7.57
N ILE A 8 9.10 24.10 7.51
CA ILE A 8 9.04 23.14 6.42
C ILE A 8 8.21 21.93 6.89
N LEU A 9 7.19 21.58 6.13
CA LEU A 9 6.51 20.30 6.23
C LEU A 9 7.10 19.38 5.16
N TYR A 10 7.79 18.33 5.59
CA TYR A 10 8.52 17.42 4.72
C TYR A 10 7.89 16.01 4.73
N HIS A 11 7.40 15.55 3.59
CA HIS A 11 6.86 14.20 3.42
C HIS A 11 7.98 13.23 3.05
N LEU A 12 8.30 12.30 3.95
CA LEU A 12 9.33 11.29 3.76
C LEU A 12 8.71 9.93 3.43
N SER A 13 8.99 9.42 2.23
CA SER A 13 8.50 8.11 1.75
C SER A 13 9.54 7.36 0.91
N THR A 14 10.70 7.96 0.62
CA THR A 14 11.69 7.38 -0.30
C THR A 14 13.07 8.00 -0.13
N GLY A 15 14.09 7.34 -0.70
CA GLY A 15 15.47 7.85 -0.75
C GLY A 15 15.63 8.97 -1.77
N THR A 16 16.04 10.15 -1.30
CA THR A 16 16.34 11.31 -2.13
C THR A 16 17.45 12.17 -1.53
N LYS A 17 18.18 12.89 -2.38
CA LYS A 17 19.17 13.90 -1.92
C LYS A 17 18.54 14.99 -1.06
N LEU A 18 17.23 15.19 -1.15
CA LEU A 18 16.52 16.19 -0.35
C LEU A 18 16.55 15.83 1.15
N ASN A 19 16.59 14.55 1.53
CA ASN A 19 16.72 14.10 2.91
C ASN A 19 17.96 14.74 3.59
N TYR A 20 19.08 14.77 2.88
CA TYR A 20 20.34 15.37 3.38
C TYR A 20 20.33 16.90 3.33
N ARG A 21 19.67 17.50 2.32
CA ARG A 21 19.55 18.96 2.22
C ARG A 21 18.65 19.54 3.31
N LEU A 22 17.59 18.82 3.68
CA LEU A 22 16.68 19.25 4.75
C LEU A 22 17.45 19.50 6.07
N ALA A 23 18.40 18.64 6.40
CA ALA A 23 19.21 18.75 7.61
C ALA A 23 20.01 20.07 7.68
N GLN A 24 20.37 20.64 6.53
CA GLN A 24 21.18 21.86 6.41
C GLN A 24 20.36 23.16 6.42
N MET A 25 19.04 23.05 6.45
CA MET A 25 18.14 24.21 6.40
C MET A 25 17.96 24.83 7.79
N HIS A 26 18.10 26.16 7.88
CA HIS A 26 17.95 26.93 9.12
C HIS A 26 16.48 27.39 9.27
N CYS A 27 15.60 26.46 9.63
CA CYS A 27 14.18 26.69 9.87
C CYS A 27 13.60 25.55 10.72
N ARG A 28 12.38 25.66 11.21
CA ARG A 28 11.68 24.55 11.86
C ARG A 28 11.32 23.47 10.85
N LYS A 29 11.51 22.21 11.21
CA LYS A 29 11.30 21.04 10.35
C LYS A 29 10.28 20.11 10.98
N VAL A 30 9.15 19.98 10.35
CA VAL A 30 8.11 18.97 10.66
C VAL A 30 8.16 17.89 9.58
N MET A 31 8.36 16.66 9.98
CA MET A 31 8.42 15.52 9.05
C MET A 31 7.15 14.68 9.14
N VAL A 32 6.53 14.38 7.99
CA VAL A 32 5.47 13.37 7.86
C VAL A 32 6.08 12.10 7.32
N TYR A 33 6.10 11.05 8.12
CA TYR A 33 6.68 9.76 7.73
C TYR A 33 5.61 8.81 7.18
N HIS A 34 5.72 8.50 5.88
CA HIS A 34 4.79 7.66 5.13
C HIS A 34 5.21 6.19 5.03
N ASN A 35 6.25 5.79 5.77
CA ASN A 35 6.89 4.48 5.68
C ASN A 35 7.87 4.36 4.51
N ILE A 36 8.87 3.49 4.69
CA ILE A 36 9.79 3.04 3.65
C ILE A 36 9.84 1.52 3.72
N THR A 37 9.45 0.86 2.63
CA THR A 37 9.49 -0.60 2.55
C THR A 37 10.93 -1.11 2.70
N PRO A 38 11.22 -2.09 3.54
CA PRO A 38 12.54 -2.68 3.68
C PRO A 38 13.09 -3.21 2.34
N PRO A 39 14.38 -2.96 2.01
CA PRO A 39 14.96 -3.27 0.70
C PRO A 39 14.92 -4.74 0.34
N GLN A 40 14.96 -5.66 1.32
CA GLN A 40 14.96 -7.11 1.12
C GLN A 40 13.74 -7.61 0.33
N PHE A 41 12.59 -6.92 0.39
CA PHE A 41 11.44 -7.27 -0.44
C PHE A 41 11.71 -7.14 -1.93
N PHE A 42 12.65 -6.26 -2.31
CA PHE A 42 12.90 -5.93 -3.70
C PHE A 42 14.20 -6.51 -4.28
N GLU A 43 15.12 -7.01 -3.46
CA GLU A 43 16.45 -7.46 -3.87
C GLU A 43 16.42 -8.47 -5.03
N GLU A 44 15.49 -9.43 -4.97
CA GLU A 44 15.33 -10.45 -6.02
C GLU A 44 14.74 -9.86 -7.32
N TYR A 45 13.90 -8.82 -7.23
CA TYR A 45 13.06 -8.37 -8.34
C TYR A 45 13.52 -7.06 -8.98
N SER A 46 14.10 -6.15 -8.21
CA SER A 46 14.50 -4.83 -8.67
C SER A 46 15.60 -4.24 -7.80
N VAL A 47 16.85 -4.42 -8.22
CA VAL A 47 18.02 -3.81 -7.55
C VAL A 47 17.84 -2.30 -7.37
N LYS A 48 17.27 -1.62 -8.37
CA LYS A 48 16.98 -0.18 -8.29
C LYS A 48 16.00 0.16 -7.17
N ALA A 49 14.92 -0.62 -7.02
CA ALA A 49 13.95 -0.39 -5.95
C ALA A 49 14.55 -0.69 -4.57
N ALA A 50 15.30 -1.79 -4.43
CA ALA A 50 16.02 -2.12 -3.20
C ALA A 50 16.97 -1.00 -2.80
N GLN A 51 17.80 -0.51 -3.72
CA GLN A 51 18.73 0.59 -3.45
C GLN A 51 18.02 1.90 -3.06
N LEU A 52 16.89 2.20 -3.71
CA LEU A 52 16.08 3.38 -3.39
C LEU A 52 15.52 3.31 -1.96
N CYS A 53 15.02 2.12 -1.56
CA CYS A 53 14.54 1.89 -0.20
C CYS A 53 15.69 1.96 0.83
N GLN A 54 16.84 1.35 0.53
CA GLN A 54 18.03 1.42 1.38
C GLN A 54 18.47 2.88 1.60
N ASN A 55 18.62 3.65 0.53
CA ASN A 55 18.95 5.08 0.61
C ASN A 55 17.88 5.88 1.38
N GLY A 56 16.64 5.44 1.32
CA GLY A 56 15.54 6.04 2.06
C GLY A 56 15.65 5.83 3.56
N LEU A 57 15.93 4.60 3.99
CA LEU A 57 16.14 4.27 5.40
C LEU A 57 17.38 4.95 5.98
N GLU A 58 18.47 5.00 5.22
CA GLU A 58 19.69 5.73 5.60
C GLU A 58 19.40 7.23 5.75
N GLY A 59 18.68 7.83 4.80
CA GLY A 59 18.27 9.22 4.85
C GLY A 59 17.30 9.52 6.00
N ALA A 60 16.38 8.60 6.31
CA ALA A 60 15.49 8.70 7.47
C ALA A 60 16.30 8.67 8.78
N SER A 61 17.19 7.69 8.95
CA SER A 61 18.06 7.61 10.14
C SER A 61 18.98 8.83 10.28
N TYR A 62 19.48 9.36 9.17
CA TYR A 62 20.29 10.58 9.17
C TYR A 62 19.54 11.81 9.70
N LEU A 63 18.22 11.86 9.55
CA LEU A 63 17.36 12.96 9.99
C LEU A 63 16.93 12.86 11.46
N ALA A 64 17.24 11.78 12.17
CA ALA A 64 16.68 11.45 13.48
C ALA A 64 16.92 12.54 14.56
N ASP A 65 18.05 13.24 14.51
CA ASP A 65 18.42 14.35 15.41
C ASP A 65 18.35 15.74 14.74
N LYS A 66 17.72 15.84 13.56
CA LYS A 66 17.76 17.05 12.70
C LYS A 66 16.39 17.62 12.35
N VAL A 67 15.34 17.03 12.90
CA VAL A 67 13.96 17.50 12.76
C VAL A 67 13.38 17.84 14.13
N ASP A 68 12.45 18.78 14.17
CA ASP A 68 11.91 19.33 15.41
C ASP A 68 10.63 18.60 15.84
N TYR A 69 9.93 17.96 14.90
CA TYR A 69 8.66 17.26 15.13
C TYR A 69 8.36 16.25 14.05
N CYS A 70 7.74 15.14 14.40
CA CYS A 70 7.34 14.11 13.47
C CYS A 70 5.84 13.79 13.56
N LEU A 71 5.25 13.53 12.40
CA LEU A 71 3.92 12.95 12.23
C LEU A 71 4.10 11.59 11.54
N ALA A 72 3.71 10.51 12.22
CA ALA A 72 3.71 9.17 11.67
C ALA A 72 2.31 8.79 11.20
N VAL A 73 2.17 8.17 10.02
CA VAL A 73 0.84 7.84 9.47
C VAL A 73 0.17 6.65 10.17
N SER A 74 0.88 5.97 11.08
CA SER A 74 0.34 4.90 11.94
C SER A 74 1.20 4.74 13.19
N GLU A 75 0.69 4.01 14.19
CA GLU A 75 1.48 3.66 15.37
C GLU A 75 2.69 2.79 14.99
N TYR A 76 2.54 1.89 14.02
CA TYR A 76 3.65 1.10 13.48
C TYR A 76 4.79 2.01 12.97
N ASN A 77 4.46 3.04 12.19
CA ASN A 77 5.43 4.01 11.69
C ASN A 77 6.05 4.88 12.80
N LYS A 78 5.29 5.20 13.85
CA LYS A 78 5.84 5.88 15.04
C LYS A 78 6.89 5.02 15.71
N GLN A 79 6.63 3.73 15.86
CA GLN A 79 7.62 2.81 16.41
C GLN A 79 8.85 2.64 15.52
N ASP A 80 8.69 2.71 14.18
CA ASP A 80 9.82 2.75 13.26
C ASP A 80 10.73 3.96 13.51
N LEU A 81 10.16 5.16 13.63
CA LEU A 81 10.92 6.37 13.92
C LEU A 81 11.68 6.28 15.26
N ILE A 82 11.02 5.74 16.30
CA ILE A 82 11.66 5.52 17.61
C ILE A 82 12.85 4.56 17.46
N ARG A 83 12.70 3.45 16.72
CA ARG A 83 13.80 2.51 16.45
C ARG A 83 14.94 3.12 15.63
N MET A 84 14.63 4.08 14.75
CA MET A 84 15.63 4.85 13.99
C MET A 84 16.35 5.90 14.84
N GLY A 85 15.97 6.11 16.11
CA GLY A 85 16.62 7.02 17.04
C GLY A 85 16.06 8.44 17.08
N TYR A 86 14.85 8.67 16.59
CA TYR A 86 14.19 9.98 16.72
C TYR A 86 13.85 10.27 18.18
N THR A 87 14.25 11.47 18.65
CA THR A 87 14.03 11.94 20.03
C THR A 87 13.09 13.14 20.10
N CYS A 88 12.74 13.76 18.98
CA CYS A 88 11.74 14.81 18.92
C CYS A 88 10.34 14.25 19.23
N PRO A 89 9.34 15.10 19.55
CA PRO A 89 7.94 14.65 19.69
C PRO A 89 7.46 13.97 18.39
N ILE A 90 6.75 12.84 18.57
CA ILE A 90 6.21 12.05 17.45
C ILE A 90 4.74 11.79 17.74
N ASP A 91 3.84 12.36 16.94
CA ASP A 91 2.41 12.04 16.99
C ASP A 91 1.98 11.19 15.81
N VAL A 92 0.87 10.46 16.00
CA VAL A 92 0.25 9.69 14.93
C VAL A 92 -0.82 10.56 14.25
N LEU A 93 -0.67 10.74 12.95
CA LEU A 93 -1.64 11.39 12.08
C LEU A 93 -1.97 10.45 10.91
N PRO A 94 -3.07 9.71 10.97
CA PRO A 94 -3.50 8.84 9.88
C PRO A 94 -3.63 9.60 8.55
N ILE A 95 -3.51 8.87 7.44
CA ILE A 95 -3.69 9.46 6.11
C ILE A 95 -5.11 10.00 6.00
N LEU A 96 -5.23 11.29 5.68
CA LEU A 96 -6.51 11.94 5.42
C LEU A 96 -7.04 11.48 4.06
N ILE A 97 -8.21 10.86 4.08
CA ILE A 97 -8.88 10.34 2.88
C ILE A 97 -10.04 11.27 2.54
N PRO A 98 -10.08 11.85 1.32
CA PRO A 98 -11.17 12.71 0.89
C PRO A 98 -12.39 11.86 0.49
N PHE A 99 -13.18 11.41 1.47
CA PHE A 99 -14.32 10.51 1.24
C PHE A 99 -15.36 11.06 0.26
N ASP A 100 -15.48 12.38 0.12
CA ASP A 100 -16.34 12.99 -0.89
C ASP A 100 -15.98 12.58 -2.32
N ASP A 101 -14.71 12.30 -2.59
CA ASP A 101 -14.27 11.81 -3.89
C ASP A 101 -14.81 10.41 -4.21
N TYR A 102 -15.03 9.57 -3.18
CA TYR A 102 -15.54 8.21 -3.34
C TYR A 102 -17.06 8.16 -3.61
N ALA A 103 -17.77 9.27 -3.40
CA ALA A 103 -19.18 9.41 -3.77
C ALA A 103 -19.39 9.72 -5.28
N LYS A 104 -18.28 9.91 -6.04
CA LYS A 104 -18.35 10.15 -7.49
C LYS A 104 -18.91 8.94 -8.24
N THR A 105 -19.37 9.20 -9.47
CA THR A 105 -19.93 8.14 -10.33
C THR A 105 -18.87 7.14 -10.73
N PRO A 106 -19.05 5.84 -10.44
CA PRO A 106 -18.14 4.79 -10.85
C PRO A 106 -18.28 4.47 -12.33
N SER A 107 -17.26 3.84 -12.91
CA SER A 107 -17.29 3.37 -14.29
C SER A 107 -18.35 2.31 -14.51
N GLN A 108 -19.41 2.67 -15.26
CA GLN A 108 -20.48 1.73 -15.60
C GLN A 108 -19.97 0.57 -16.44
N GLN A 109 -18.99 0.79 -17.32
CA GLN A 109 -18.38 -0.25 -18.14
C GLN A 109 -17.75 -1.38 -17.30
N VAL A 110 -17.08 -1.03 -16.18
CA VAL A 110 -16.49 -2.01 -15.27
C VAL A 110 -17.61 -2.77 -14.53
N ILE A 111 -18.62 -2.04 -14.05
CA ILE A 111 -19.77 -2.65 -13.36
C ILE A 111 -20.44 -3.68 -14.28
N ASP A 112 -20.82 -3.31 -15.50
CA ASP A 112 -21.51 -4.17 -16.46
C ASP A 112 -20.67 -5.42 -16.80
N ARG A 113 -19.33 -5.24 -16.90
CA ARG A 113 -18.41 -6.34 -17.22
C ARG A 113 -18.34 -7.41 -16.14
N TYR A 114 -18.45 -7.04 -14.87
CA TYR A 114 -18.20 -7.93 -13.74
C TYR A 114 -19.44 -8.23 -12.88
N SER A 115 -20.61 -7.72 -13.26
CA SER A 115 -21.92 -8.07 -12.65
C SER A 115 -22.55 -9.28 -13.33
N ASP A 116 -21.75 -10.34 -13.54
CA ASP A 116 -22.14 -11.56 -14.28
C ASP A 116 -22.50 -12.73 -13.37
N GLY A 117 -22.62 -12.47 -12.07
CA GLY A 117 -22.96 -13.45 -11.03
C GLY A 117 -21.78 -14.30 -10.59
N TYR A 118 -20.55 -13.92 -10.89
CA TYR A 118 -19.35 -14.45 -10.22
C TYR A 118 -19.14 -13.74 -8.88
N THR A 119 -18.60 -14.46 -7.91
CA THR A 119 -18.07 -13.84 -6.69
C THR A 119 -16.74 -13.19 -7.02
N ASN A 120 -16.65 -11.87 -6.84
CA ASN A 120 -15.46 -11.08 -7.12
C ASN A 120 -14.64 -10.85 -5.85
N LEU A 121 -13.48 -11.53 -5.74
CA LEU A 121 -12.47 -11.20 -4.74
C LEU A 121 -11.56 -10.14 -5.35
N ILE A 122 -11.30 -9.06 -4.62
CA ILE A 122 -10.43 -8.00 -5.12
C ILE A 122 -9.23 -7.76 -4.21
N PHE A 123 -8.14 -7.27 -4.80
CA PHE A 123 -7.05 -6.60 -4.15
C PHE A 123 -6.76 -5.32 -4.94
N THR A 124 -6.56 -4.21 -4.26
CA THR A 124 -6.12 -2.95 -4.88
C THR A 124 -4.78 -2.51 -4.31
N GLY A 125 -3.88 -2.12 -5.19
CA GLY A 125 -2.54 -1.68 -4.83
C GLY A 125 -1.51 -2.05 -5.88
N ARG A 126 -0.32 -1.46 -5.79
CA ARG A 126 0.79 -1.78 -6.69
C ARG A 126 1.10 -3.28 -6.65
N ILE A 127 1.35 -3.88 -7.80
CA ILE A 127 1.86 -5.25 -7.88
C ILE A 127 3.34 -5.22 -7.47
N ALA A 128 3.63 -5.66 -6.24
CA ALA A 128 4.96 -5.55 -5.64
C ALA A 128 5.16 -6.63 -4.56
N PRO A 129 6.40 -7.11 -4.34
CA PRO A 129 6.68 -8.27 -3.48
C PRO A 129 6.21 -8.12 -2.03
N ASN A 130 6.28 -6.92 -1.45
CA ASN A 130 5.78 -6.66 -0.09
C ASN A 130 4.26 -6.78 0.05
N LYS A 131 3.52 -6.83 -1.05
CA LYS A 131 2.06 -7.02 -1.10
C LYS A 131 1.65 -8.48 -1.19
N ARG A 132 2.60 -9.38 -1.43
CA ARG A 132 2.41 -10.84 -1.41
C ARG A 132 1.23 -11.31 -2.28
N GLN A 133 1.13 -10.80 -3.52
CA GLN A 133 0.06 -11.25 -4.42
C GLN A 133 0.10 -12.76 -4.70
N GLU A 134 1.23 -13.41 -4.57
CA GLU A 134 1.33 -14.88 -4.63
C GLU A 134 0.48 -15.57 -3.56
N ASP A 135 0.41 -14.99 -2.35
CA ASP A 135 -0.41 -15.55 -1.26
C ASP A 135 -1.90 -15.25 -1.45
N VAL A 136 -2.21 -14.06 -2.02
CA VAL A 136 -3.58 -13.75 -2.48
C VAL A 136 -4.04 -14.74 -3.55
N ILE A 137 -3.19 -15.06 -4.53
CA ILE A 137 -3.48 -16.04 -5.59
C ILE A 137 -3.65 -17.45 -5.00
N ARG A 138 -2.82 -17.85 -4.03
CA ARG A 138 -2.92 -19.15 -3.36
C ARG A 138 -4.24 -19.28 -2.59
N ALA A 139 -4.59 -18.28 -1.80
CA ALA A 139 -5.87 -18.26 -1.06
C ALA A 139 -7.06 -18.32 -2.01
N PHE A 140 -7.01 -17.58 -3.12
CA PHE A 140 -8.04 -17.64 -4.16
C PHE A 140 -8.12 -19.02 -4.83
N TYR A 141 -6.98 -19.66 -5.12
CA TYR A 141 -6.95 -21.03 -5.68
C TYR A 141 -7.70 -22.01 -4.79
N ASP A 142 -7.44 -22.00 -3.48
CA ASP A 142 -8.11 -22.88 -2.53
C ASP A 142 -9.60 -22.56 -2.44
N TYR A 143 -9.96 -21.27 -2.39
CA TYR A 143 -11.36 -20.84 -2.38
C TYR A 143 -12.11 -21.29 -3.63
N LYS A 144 -11.56 -21.04 -4.82
CA LYS A 144 -12.16 -21.42 -6.10
C LYS A 144 -12.33 -22.93 -6.23
N LYS A 145 -11.31 -23.68 -5.83
CA LYS A 145 -11.28 -25.14 -5.98
C LYS A 145 -12.20 -25.88 -5.02
N PHE A 146 -12.29 -25.44 -3.77
CA PHE A 146 -12.96 -26.20 -2.72
C PHE A 146 -14.29 -25.61 -2.28
N TYR A 147 -14.56 -24.33 -2.56
CA TYR A 147 -15.74 -23.64 -2.03
C TYR A 147 -16.63 -23.03 -3.13
N ASN A 148 -16.06 -22.27 -4.07
CA ASN A 148 -16.86 -21.59 -5.08
C ASN A 148 -16.16 -21.52 -6.44
N PRO A 149 -16.41 -22.48 -7.36
CA PRO A 149 -15.81 -22.46 -8.69
C PRO A 149 -16.26 -21.27 -9.55
N LYS A 150 -17.42 -20.65 -9.23
CA LYS A 150 -17.92 -19.45 -9.90
C LYS A 150 -17.42 -18.19 -9.19
N SER A 151 -16.11 -18.07 -9.09
CA SER A 151 -15.44 -16.93 -8.47
C SER A 151 -14.30 -16.40 -9.32
N ARG A 152 -13.90 -15.14 -9.07
CA ARG A 152 -12.88 -14.42 -9.82
C ARG A 152 -12.01 -13.62 -8.86
N LEU A 153 -10.71 -13.56 -9.13
CA LEU A 153 -9.75 -12.70 -8.44
C LEU A 153 -9.36 -11.52 -9.35
N ILE A 154 -9.49 -10.30 -8.86
CA ILE A 154 -9.13 -9.09 -9.58
C ILE A 154 -8.02 -8.37 -8.82
N LEU A 155 -6.81 -8.36 -9.39
CA LEU A 155 -5.62 -7.72 -8.82
C LEU A 155 -5.43 -6.35 -9.50
N VAL A 156 -6.03 -5.33 -8.91
CA VAL A 156 -6.06 -3.96 -9.44
C VAL A 156 -4.79 -3.22 -9.06
N GLY A 157 -3.98 -2.85 -10.05
CA GLY A 157 -2.79 -2.03 -9.85
C GLY A 157 -1.70 -2.22 -10.89
N GLY A 158 -0.85 -1.22 -11.02
CA GLY A 158 0.29 -1.25 -11.94
C GLY A 158 1.47 -2.06 -11.39
N HIS A 159 2.33 -2.55 -12.28
CA HIS A 159 3.55 -3.30 -11.95
C HIS A 159 4.85 -2.62 -12.43
N ASN A 160 4.79 -1.34 -12.76
CA ASN A 160 5.93 -0.59 -13.28
C ASN A 160 7.16 -0.72 -12.37
N GLY A 161 8.28 -1.20 -12.94
CA GLY A 161 9.53 -1.47 -12.22
C GLY A 161 9.51 -2.76 -11.38
N MET A 162 8.46 -3.59 -11.53
CA MET A 162 8.29 -4.91 -10.90
C MET A 162 7.93 -5.99 -11.94
N GLU A 163 8.39 -5.83 -13.17
CA GLU A 163 8.07 -6.70 -14.29
C GLU A 163 8.46 -8.16 -14.00
N ARG A 164 9.62 -8.37 -13.36
CA ARG A 164 10.10 -9.72 -12.99
C ARG A 164 9.15 -10.39 -11.98
N TYR A 165 8.67 -9.63 -10.98
CA TYR A 165 7.69 -10.13 -10.01
C TYR A 165 6.34 -10.42 -10.68
N TYR A 166 5.86 -9.52 -11.53
CA TYR A 166 4.64 -9.71 -12.29
C TYR A 166 4.69 -10.99 -13.17
N HIS A 167 5.79 -11.21 -13.89
CA HIS A 167 5.97 -12.44 -14.68
C HIS A 167 5.99 -13.70 -13.82
N ARG A 168 6.61 -13.65 -12.62
CA ARG A 168 6.56 -14.75 -11.66
C ARG A 168 5.11 -15.07 -11.23
N LEU A 169 4.29 -14.06 -10.94
CA LEU A 169 2.88 -14.27 -10.62
C LEU A 169 2.12 -14.92 -11.77
N LYS A 170 2.34 -14.48 -13.01
CA LYS A 170 1.72 -15.10 -14.20
C LYS A 170 2.14 -16.55 -14.37
N SER A 171 3.42 -16.86 -14.18
CA SER A 171 3.93 -18.23 -14.22
C SER A 171 3.33 -19.10 -13.12
N TYR A 172 3.14 -18.54 -11.92
CA TYR A 172 2.52 -19.23 -10.80
C TYR A 172 1.05 -19.56 -11.06
N ILE A 173 0.29 -18.61 -11.60
CA ILE A 173 -1.11 -18.83 -12.03
C ILE A 173 -1.20 -19.96 -13.07
N ASN A 174 -0.32 -19.94 -14.08
CA ASN A 174 -0.27 -20.98 -15.09
C ASN A 174 0.08 -22.36 -14.51
N ALA A 175 1.04 -22.42 -13.55
CA ALA A 175 1.43 -23.68 -12.89
C ALA A 175 0.32 -24.26 -12.02
N LEU A 176 -0.59 -23.42 -11.51
CA LEU A 176 -1.78 -23.82 -10.77
C LEU A 176 -2.96 -24.17 -11.70
N GLU A 177 -2.81 -24.00 -13.02
CA GLU A 177 -3.91 -24.10 -14.00
C GLU A 177 -5.13 -23.26 -13.58
N LEU A 178 -4.84 -22.08 -12.96
CA LEU A 178 -5.86 -21.24 -12.35
C LEU A 178 -6.45 -20.25 -13.37
N GLU A 179 -7.75 -20.34 -13.58
CA GLU A 179 -8.52 -19.42 -14.41
C GLU A 179 -9.12 -18.28 -13.59
N ASP A 180 -9.66 -17.28 -14.28
CA ASP A 180 -10.37 -16.13 -13.70
C ASP A 180 -9.53 -15.25 -12.75
N VAL A 181 -8.22 -15.13 -13.02
CA VAL A 181 -7.36 -14.12 -12.39
C VAL A 181 -7.12 -12.98 -13.37
N VAL A 182 -7.59 -11.79 -12.99
CA VAL A 182 -7.57 -10.60 -13.83
C VAL A 182 -6.59 -9.57 -13.28
N PHE A 183 -5.79 -8.98 -14.16
CA PHE A 183 -4.90 -7.85 -13.87
C PHE A 183 -5.31 -6.66 -14.75
N PRO A 184 -6.15 -5.74 -14.26
CA PRO A 184 -6.54 -4.57 -15.03
C PRO A 184 -5.39 -3.60 -15.30
N GLY A 185 -4.32 -3.67 -14.48
CA GLY A 185 -3.20 -2.75 -14.55
C GLY A 185 -3.47 -1.42 -13.86
N HIS A 186 -2.84 -0.35 -14.36
CA HIS A 186 -3.09 1.00 -13.88
C HIS A 186 -4.40 1.52 -14.49
N ILE A 187 -5.31 1.95 -13.64
CA ILE A 187 -6.69 2.33 -14.01
C ILE A 187 -7.01 3.75 -13.53
N LYS A 188 -8.13 4.29 -13.99
CA LYS A 188 -8.65 5.60 -13.57
C LYS A 188 -9.38 5.49 -12.23
N PHE A 189 -9.61 6.63 -11.60
CA PHE A 189 -10.25 6.67 -10.29
C PHE A 189 -11.72 6.20 -10.32
N ASP A 190 -12.48 6.52 -11.34
CA ASP A 190 -13.84 6.03 -11.55
C ASP A 190 -13.92 4.51 -11.72
N GLU A 191 -12.89 3.89 -12.30
CA GLU A 191 -12.75 2.44 -12.39
C GLU A 191 -12.42 1.82 -11.03
N ILE A 192 -11.58 2.48 -10.19
CA ILE A 192 -11.32 2.02 -8.80
C ILE A 192 -12.63 1.95 -8.02
N LEU A 193 -13.46 3.00 -8.09
CA LEU A 193 -14.77 3.03 -7.44
C LEU A 193 -15.66 1.86 -7.90
N ALA A 194 -15.63 1.55 -9.20
CA ALA A 194 -16.39 0.46 -9.76
C ALA A 194 -15.91 -0.92 -9.25
N TYR A 195 -14.58 -1.13 -9.13
CA TYR A 195 -14.05 -2.38 -8.59
C TYR A 195 -14.44 -2.59 -7.12
N TYR A 196 -14.44 -1.56 -6.30
CA TYR A 196 -14.96 -1.68 -4.93
C TYR A 196 -16.47 -1.98 -4.91
N LYS A 197 -17.25 -1.37 -5.81
CA LYS A 197 -18.71 -1.60 -5.88
C LYS A 197 -19.10 -3.01 -6.30
N ILE A 198 -18.29 -3.68 -7.11
CA ILE A 198 -18.57 -5.07 -7.57
C ILE A 198 -17.88 -6.12 -6.69
N ALA A 199 -17.11 -5.69 -5.69
CA ALA A 199 -16.38 -6.59 -4.84
C ALA A 199 -17.26 -7.25 -3.78
N ASP A 200 -17.12 -8.56 -3.64
CA ASP A 200 -17.73 -9.34 -2.56
C ASP A 200 -16.78 -9.51 -1.37
N VAL A 201 -15.46 -9.52 -1.63
CA VAL A 201 -14.41 -9.63 -0.60
C VAL A 201 -13.17 -8.85 -1.03
N PHE A 202 -12.58 -8.11 -0.11
CA PHE A 202 -11.24 -7.55 -0.24
C PHE A 202 -10.23 -8.46 0.46
N LEU A 203 -9.27 -9.01 -0.29
CA LEU A 203 -8.27 -9.93 0.22
C LEU A 203 -6.87 -9.30 0.22
N CYS A 204 -6.27 -9.12 1.40
CA CYS A 204 -4.97 -8.48 1.58
C CYS A 204 -3.99 -9.40 2.31
N GLN A 205 -2.87 -9.74 1.66
CA GLN A 205 -1.79 -10.56 2.23
C GLN A 205 -0.48 -9.78 2.37
N SER A 206 -0.57 -8.43 2.44
CA SER A 206 0.61 -7.57 2.54
C SER A 206 1.43 -7.89 3.80
N GLU A 207 2.74 -8.06 3.63
CA GLU A 207 3.68 -8.25 4.76
C GLU A 207 4.22 -6.91 5.29
N HIS A 208 4.11 -5.84 4.51
CA HIS A 208 4.62 -4.53 4.94
C HIS A 208 3.78 -3.39 4.39
N GLU A 209 3.17 -2.62 5.30
CA GLU A 209 2.35 -1.45 5.05
C GLU A 209 2.66 -0.34 6.07
N GLY A 210 2.62 0.91 5.61
CA GLY A 210 2.69 2.06 6.51
C GLY A 210 1.32 2.48 7.06
N PHE A 211 0.25 2.27 6.28
CA PHE A 211 -1.14 2.56 6.64
C PHE A 211 -2.11 1.61 5.92
N CYS A 212 -1.95 1.43 4.62
CA CYS A 212 -2.81 0.64 3.75
C CYS A 212 -4.19 1.28 3.48
N VAL A 213 -4.19 2.39 2.75
CA VAL A 213 -5.41 3.09 2.30
C VAL A 213 -6.46 2.15 1.71
N PRO A 214 -6.12 1.12 0.89
CA PRO A 214 -7.10 0.19 0.33
C PRO A 214 -8.01 -0.53 1.35
N LEU A 215 -7.56 -0.71 2.59
CA LEU A 215 -8.42 -1.28 3.65
C LEU A 215 -9.55 -0.31 4.03
N VAL A 216 -9.21 0.97 4.15
CA VAL A 216 -10.19 2.01 4.46
C VAL A 216 -11.16 2.22 3.30
N GLU A 217 -10.68 2.12 2.06
CA GLU A 217 -11.49 2.15 0.85
C GLU A 217 -12.49 0.97 0.84
N ALA A 218 -12.03 -0.25 1.12
CA ALA A 218 -12.90 -1.42 1.21
C ALA A 218 -13.98 -1.25 2.29
N MET A 219 -13.61 -0.78 3.48
CA MET A 219 -14.57 -0.48 4.57
C MET A 219 -15.58 0.60 4.18
N TYR A 220 -15.14 1.65 3.45
CA TYR A 220 -16.06 2.71 2.98
C TYR A 220 -17.13 2.16 2.02
N PHE A 221 -16.79 1.17 1.22
CA PHE A 221 -17.73 0.49 0.30
C PHE A 221 -18.45 -0.71 0.90
N ASP A 222 -18.38 -0.91 2.22
CA ASP A 222 -18.97 -2.06 2.93
C ASP A 222 -18.50 -3.42 2.40
N VAL A 223 -17.27 -3.48 1.83
CA VAL A 223 -16.67 -4.72 1.34
C VAL A 223 -16.00 -5.45 2.51
N PRO A 224 -16.41 -6.69 2.82
CA PRO A 224 -15.75 -7.50 3.84
C PRO A 224 -14.25 -7.64 3.57
N VAL A 225 -13.43 -7.41 4.60
CA VAL A 225 -11.97 -7.46 4.50
C VAL A 225 -11.44 -8.72 5.17
N VAL A 226 -10.63 -9.48 4.43
CA VAL A 226 -9.79 -10.56 4.97
C VAL A 226 -8.34 -10.15 4.77
N ALA A 227 -7.59 -9.99 5.87
CA ALA A 227 -6.24 -9.46 5.81
C ALA A 227 -5.26 -10.22 6.69
N TYR A 228 -4.02 -10.35 6.23
CA TYR A 228 -2.91 -10.85 7.04
C TYR A 228 -2.49 -9.79 8.06
N ASP A 229 -2.47 -10.15 9.34
CA ASP A 229 -2.08 -9.25 10.42
C ASP A 229 -0.57 -9.00 10.40
N SER A 230 -0.18 -7.90 9.78
CA SER A 230 1.21 -7.46 9.67
C SER A 230 1.33 -5.94 9.74
N SER A 231 2.45 -5.44 10.24
CA SER A 231 2.81 -4.00 10.21
C SER A 231 1.67 -3.08 10.68
N ALA A 232 1.14 -2.19 9.82
CA ALA A 232 0.05 -1.28 10.18
C ALA A 232 -1.36 -1.83 9.94
N ILE A 233 -1.51 -3.07 9.43
CA ILE A 233 -2.81 -3.63 8.97
C ILE A 233 -3.86 -3.64 10.08
N ALA A 234 -3.58 -4.30 11.21
CA ALA A 234 -4.53 -4.39 12.33
C ALA A 234 -4.90 -3.01 12.89
N GLY A 235 -3.90 -2.11 12.99
CA GLY A 235 -4.13 -0.74 13.46
C GLY A 235 -5.04 0.06 12.52
N THR A 236 -4.91 -0.12 11.21
CA THR A 236 -5.76 0.55 10.20
C THR A 236 -7.17 -0.04 10.19
N LEU A 237 -7.32 -1.36 10.34
CA LEU A 237 -8.64 -2.01 10.40
C LEU A 237 -9.42 -1.68 11.67
N GLY A 238 -8.74 -1.41 12.79
CA GLY A 238 -9.42 -1.05 14.05
C GLY A 238 -10.44 -2.08 14.54
N GLY A 239 -10.30 -3.35 14.14
CA GLY A 239 -11.27 -4.42 14.40
C GLY A 239 -12.36 -4.58 13.33
N GLY A 240 -12.30 -3.84 12.22
CA GLY A 240 -13.27 -3.90 11.11
C GLY A 240 -13.00 -4.98 10.05
N GLY A 241 -12.16 -5.99 10.34
CA GLY A 241 -11.81 -7.06 9.40
C GLY A 241 -11.58 -8.42 10.08
N PHE A 242 -11.25 -9.42 9.26
CA PHE A 242 -10.94 -10.79 9.66
C PHE A 242 -9.52 -11.16 9.30
#